data_d2a8ef770b94ece7acd21560b4212c9b
#
_entry.id   d2a8ef770b94ece7acd21560b4212c9b
#
_cell.length_a   1.000
_cell.length_b   1.000
_cell.length_c   1.000
_cell.angle_alpha   90.00
_cell.angle_beta   90.00
_cell.angle_gamma   90.00
#
_symmetry.space_group_name_H-M   'P 1'
#
loop_
_entity.id
_entity.type
_entity.pdbx_description
1 polymer ?
#
loop_
_entity_poly.entity_id
_entity_poly.type
_entity_poly.pdbx_seq_one_letter_code
_entity_poly.pdbx_strand_id
1 'polypeptide(L)'
;MNNQLLEQVLEIAAAAGRAAMEHYGSDAPVEYKEDNSPLTLADKAAHFVIVNSLQVLDPWLPVLSEESAKDEIADRKSWHDFWVVDPLDGSKEFIKQSGQFTVNIARVQGDEPVLGVVHAPATGEYYYAARGDGAFAIRADGSVDEIIVSPADPPGLRIVASKDHAGPQVEALLERLDGAECVSMGSSLKFCLVAEGEADFYPRLVPTMEWDTAAAQCILETAGGYLVDLSGRRLLYNKDDLRNPSVLAYGDDSMDWRALLEED
;
A
#
# COMPACT_ATOMS: atom_id res chain seq x y z
N MET A 1 -2.39 11.36 -17.78
CA MET A 1 -3.63 11.45 -16.98
C MET A 1 -3.84 12.91 -16.58
N ASN A 2 -5.05 13.36 -16.28
CA ASN A 2 -5.26 14.78 -15.93
C ASN A 2 -4.64 15.07 -14.55
N ASN A 3 -3.66 15.97 -14.48
CA ASN A 3 -3.00 16.38 -13.22
C ASN A 3 -4.02 16.80 -12.15
N GLN A 4 -5.15 17.37 -12.58
CA GLN A 4 -6.26 17.77 -11.71
C GLN A 4 -6.91 16.61 -10.95
N LEU A 5 -7.05 15.42 -11.58
CA LEU A 5 -7.62 14.24 -10.88
C LEU A 5 -6.70 13.80 -9.74
N LEU A 6 -5.40 13.75 -10.00
CA LEU A 6 -4.41 13.34 -8.99
C LEU A 6 -4.39 14.32 -7.81
N GLU A 7 -4.41 15.64 -8.08
CA GLU A 7 -4.51 16.68 -7.04
C GLU A 7 -5.76 16.50 -6.17
N GLN A 8 -6.92 16.21 -6.77
CA GLN A 8 -8.16 15.98 -6.04
C GLN A 8 -8.09 14.72 -5.18
N VAL A 9 -7.45 13.65 -5.65
CA VAL A 9 -7.27 12.42 -4.85
C VAL A 9 -6.30 12.64 -3.68
N LEU A 10 -5.25 13.44 -3.86
CA LEU A 10 -4.37 13.87 -2.77
C LEU A 10 -5.12 14.66 -1.70
N GLU A 11 -6.01 15.58 -2.10
CA GLU A 11 -6.87 16.32 -1.16
C GLU A 11 -7.83 15.40 -0.39
N ILE A 12 -8.39 14.38 -1.07
CA ILE A 12 -9.24 13.37 -0.44
C ILE A 12 -8.45 12.55 0.58
N ALA A 13 -7.26 12.08 0.23
CA ALA A 13 -6.38 11.34 1.14
C ALA A 13 -6.00 12.19 2.36
N ALA A 14 -5.69 13.49 2.14
CA ALA A 14 -5.42 14.44 3.23
C ALA A 14 -6.62 14.63 4.17
N ALA A 15 -7.83 14.75 3.61
CA ALA A 15 -9.05 14.90 4.41
C ALA A 15 -9.35 13.63 5.22
N ALA A 16 -9.18 12.45 4.63
CA ALA A 16 -9.34 11.17 5.30
C ALA A 16 -8.30 10.98 6.42
N GLY A 17 -7.04 11.32 6.14
CA GLY A 17 -5.98 11.29 7.14
C GLY A 17 -6.27 12.20 8.34
N ARG A 18 -6.79 13.41 8.11
CA ARG A 18 -7.22 14.30 9.20
C ARG A 18 -8.36 13.68 10.02
N ALA A 19 -9.37 13.08 9.36
CA ALA A 19 -10.47 12.42 10.04
C ALA A 19 -10.00 11.22 10.88
N ALA A 20 -9.06 10.43 10.38
CA ALA A 20 -8.44 9.36 11.17
C ALA A 20 -7.67 9.90 12.38
N MET A 21 -6.88 10.98 12.19
CA MET A 21 -6.07 11.58 13.25
C MET A 21 -6.88 12.19 14.38
N GLU A 22 -8.14 12.55 14.18
CA GLU A 22 -9.05 12.98 15.28
C GLU A 22 -9.25 11.88 16.34
N HIS A 23 -9.03 10.62 15.96
CA HIS A 23 -9.16 9.45 16.84
C HIS A 23 -7.80 8.90 17.30
N TYR A 24 -6.68 9.44 16.83
CA TYR A 24 -5.35 8.95 17.15
C TYR A 24 -5.00 9.21 18.61
N GLY A 25 -4.61 8.16 19.33
CA GLY A 25 -4.32 8.25 20.76
C GLY A 25 -5.56 8.37 21.67
N SER A 26 -6.77 8.21 21.13
CA SER A 26 -7.99 8.19 21.94
C SER A 26 -8.17 6.83 22.64
N ASP A 27 -8.82 6.85 23.81
CA ASP A 27 -9.23 5.64 24.54
C ASP A 27 -10.55 5.04 23.99
N ALA A 28 -10.88 5.31 22.72
CA ALA A 28 -12.09 4.80 22.10
C ALA A 28 -12.06 3.26 22.01
N PRO A 29 -13.22 2.60 22.22
CA PRO A 29 -13.27 1.15 22.12
C PRO A 29 -12.92 0.68 20.71
N VAL A 30 -12.10 -0.37 20.63
CA VAL A 30 -11.76 -1.07 19.39
C VAL A 30 -12.77 -2.18 19.16
N GLU A 31 -13.43 -2.17 18.02
CA GLU A 31 -14.23 -3.29 17.56
C GLU A 31 -13.32 -4.29 16.84
N TYR A 32 -13.76 -5.54 16.69
CA TYR A 32 -13.03 -6.56 15.94
C TYR A 32 -13.93 -7.14 14.86
N LYS A 33 -13.40 -7.24 13.65
CA LYS A 33 -14.07 -7.86 12.51
C LYS A 33 -14.13 -9.40 12.69
N GLU A 34 -14.83 -10.10 11.79
CA GLU A 34 -14.94 -11.56 11.80
C GLU A 34 -13.57 -12.29 11.73
N ASP A 35 -12.59 -11.67 11.10
CA ASP A 35 -11.22 -12.17 10.95
C ASP A 35 -10.27 -11.77 12.10
N ASN A 36 -10.82 -11.17 13.17
CA ASN A 36 -10.10 -10.61 14.33
C ASN A 36 -9.17 -9.42 13.98
N SER A 37 -9.30 -8.79 12.83
CA SER A 37 -8.66 -7.51 12.58
C SER A 37 -9.36 -6.40 13.38
N PRO A 38 -8.62 -5.40 13.90
CA PRO A 38 -9.23 -4.30 14.62
C PRO A 38 -9.94 -3.36 13.64
N LEU A 39 -11.11 -2.87 14.05
CA LEU A 39 -11.86 -1.82 13.40
C LEU A 39 -12.04 -0.68 14.39
N THR A 40 -11.51 0.48 14.08
CA THR A 40 -11.58 1.66 14.94
C THR A 40 -12.55 2.69 14.39
N LEU A 41 -12.86 3.70 15.18
CA LEU A 41 -13.62 4.86 14.71
C LEU A 41 -12.87 5.63 13.62
N ALA A 42 -11.53 5.54 13.61
CA ALA A 42 -10.69 6.15 12.59
C ALA A 42 -10.90 5.53 11.22
N ASP A 43 -10.99 4.18 11.13
CA ASP A 43 -11.28 3.46 9.88
C ASP A 43 -12.62 3.93 9.30
N LYS A 44 -13.66 3.98 10.15
CA LYS A 44 -15.01 4.40 9.75
C LYS A 44 -15.06 5.86 9.30
N ALA A 45 -14.36 6.75 10.02
CA ALA A 45 -14.32 8.18 9.70
C ALA A 45 -13.57 8.43 8.38
N ALA A 46 -12.42 7.80 8.18
CA ALA A 46 -11.65 7.90 6.94
C ALA A 46 -12.45 7.31 5.76
N HIS A 47 -13.04 6.12 5.92
CA HIS A 47 -13.89 5.51 4.91
C HIS A 47 -15.02 6.44 4.46
N PHE A 48 -15.77 7.01 5.40
CA PHE A 48 -16.87 7.94 5.10
C PHE A 48 -16.39 9.13 4.28
N VAL A 49 -15.27 9.73 4.64
CA VAL A 49 -14.69 10.88 3.91
C VAL A 49 -14.29 10.46 2.50
N ILE A 50 -13.58 9.34 2.34
CA ILE A 50 -13.08 8.91 1.03
C ILE A 50 -14.23 8.57 0.10
N VAL A 51 -15.16 7.70 0.53
CA VAL A 51 -16.24 7.22 -0.34
C VAL A 51 -17.13 8.36 -0.81
N ASN A 52 -17.55 9.24 0.12
CA ASN A 52 -18.38 10.39 -0.28
C ASN A 52 -17.65 11.34 -1.22
N SER A 53 -16.37 11.61 -0.98
CA SER A 53 -15.59 12.51 -1.83
C SER A 53 -15.35 11.92 -3.22
N LEU A 54 -15.04 10.62 -3.32
CA LEU A 54 -14.88 9.93 -4.60
C LEU A 54 -16.21 9.87 -5.39
N GLN A 55 -17.35 9.68 -4.71
CA GLN A 55 -18.66 9.72 -5.35
C GLN A 55 -19.03 11.12 -5.88
N VAL A 56 -18.56 12.19 -5.23
CA VAL A 56 -18.73 13.56 -5.74
C VAL A 56 -17.78 13.82 -6.90
N LEU A 57 -16.55 13.31 -6.82
CA LEU A 57 -15.51 13.48 -7.85
C LEU A 57 -15.87 12.76 -9.14
N ASP A 58 -16.30 11.50 -9.04
CA ASP A 58 -16.72 10.68 -10.17
C ASP A 58 -17.88 9.75 -9.77
N PRO A 59 -19.14 10.23 -9.94
CA PRO A 59 -20.34 9.50 -9.51
C PRO A 59 -20.55 8.15 -10.23
N TRP A 60 -19.84 7.91 -11.31
CA TRP A 60 -20.00 6.72 -12.16
C TRP A 60 -19.01 5.60 -11.80
N LEU A 61 -17.95 5.91 -11.05
CA LEU A 61 -16.98 4.91 -10.65
C LEU A 61 -17.34 4.32 -9.30
N PRO A 62 -17.53 2.99 -9.24
CA PRO A 62 -17.76 2.29 -7.98
C PRO A 62 -16.51 2.29 -7.11
N VAL A 63 -16.70 2.06 -5.80
CA VAL A 63 -15.63 2.03 -4.81
C VAL A 63 -15.59 0.65 -4.15
N LEU A 64 -14.45 -0.02 -4.25
CA LEU A 64 -14.10 -1.20 -3.47
C LEU A 64 -13.27 -0.74 -2.27
N SER A 65 -13.89 -0.61 -1.11
CA SER A 65 -13.19 -0.28 0.14
C SER A 65 -13.12 -1.48 1.07
N GLU A 66 -12.08 -1.57 1.89
CA GLU A 66 -11.98 -2.55 2.97
C GLU A 66 -13.25 -2.57 3.86
N GLU A 67 -13.84 -1.38 4.09
CA GLU A 67 -15.00 -1.19 4.95
C GLU A 67 -16.34 -1.25 4.20
N SER A 68 -16.34 -1.58 2.90
CA SER A 68 -17.56 -1.77 2.12
C SER A 68 -18.36 -2.98 2.60
N ALA A 69 -19.68 -2.82 2.68
CA ALA A 69 -20.56 -3.94 2.93
C ALA A 69 -20.59 -4.92 1.74
N LYS A 70 -20.83 -6.20 2.00
CA LYS A 70 -20.78 -7.25 0.97
C LYS A 70 -21.78 -7.03 -0.17
N ASP A 71 -22.91 -6.43 0.10
CA ASP A 71 -23.95 -6.09 -0.88
C ASP A 71 -23.56 -4.88 -1.75
N GLU A 72 -22.78 -3.94 -1.23
CA GLU A 72 -22.27 -2.79 -2.00
C GLU A 72 -21.29 -3.19 -3.10
N ILE A 73 -20.59 -4.31 -2.93
CA ILE A 73 -19.58 -4.81 -3.87
C ILE A 73 -20.02 -6.11 -4.58
N ALA A 74 -21.30 -6.47 -4.50
CA ALA A 74 -21.78 -7.77 -5.01
C ALA A 74 -21.63 -7.92 -6.52
N ASP A 75 -21.72 -6.84 -7.27
CA ASP A 75 -21.60 -6.79 -8.74
C ASP A 75 -20.19 -6.37 -9.23
N ARG A 76 -19.20 -6.26 -8.33
CA ARG A 76 -17.84 -5.77 -8.63
C ARG A 76 -17.16 -6.47 -9.81
N LYS A 77 -17.52 -7.73 -10.10
CA LYS A 77 -16.97 -8.48 -11.23
C LYS A 77 -17.35 -7.87 -12.60
N SER A 78 -18.34 -7.01 -12.64
CA SER A 78 -18.73 -6.24 -13.83
C SER A 78 -17.97 -4.91 -13.95
N TRP A 79 -17.23 -4.49 -12.92
CA TRP A 79 -16.52 -3.21 -12.91
C TRP A 79 -15.24 -3.29 -13.74
N HIS A 80 -15.10 -2.37 -14.67
CA HIS A 80 -13.90 -2.24 -15.49
C HIS A 80 -13.03 -1.05 -15.08
N ASP A 81 -13.63 -0.06 -14.45
CA ASP A 81 -12.97 1.15 -13.94
C ASP A 81 -13.57 1.44 -12.55
N PHE A 82 -12.76 1.48 -11.51
CA PHE A 82 -13.23 1.57 -10.14
C PHE A 82 -12.12 2.03 -9.19
N TRP A 83 -12.52 2.49 -8.02
CA TRP A 83 -11.62 2.84 -6.94
C TRP A 83 -11.39 1.64 -6.02
N VAL A 84 -10.16 1.49 -5.55
CA VAL A 84 -9.76 0.53 -4.51
C VAL A 84 -9.17 1.32 -3.36
N VAL A 85 -9.73 1.12 -2.15
CA VAL A 85 -9.47 1.98 -1.00
C VAL A 85 -9.20 1.15 0.25
N ASP A 86 -8.10 1.47 0.93
CA ASP A 86 -7.91 1.14 2.33
C ASP A 86 -7.93 2.43 3.14
N PRO A 87 -8.99 2.66 3.94
CA PRO A 87 -9.13 3.89 4.71
C PRO A 87 -8.07 4.05 5.80
N LEU A 88 -7.56 2.94 6.35
CA LEU A 88 -6.53 2.93 7.38
C LEU A 88 -5.76 1.60 7.40
N ASP A 89 -4.78 1.45 6.50
CA ASP A 89 -3.86 0.31 6.54
C ASP A 89 -2.90 0.44 7.74
N GLY A 90 -2.86 -0.60 8.54
CA GLY A 90 -2.07 -0.63 9.76
C GLY A 90 -2.85 -0.22 11.01
N SER A 91 -4.11 -0.67 11.19
CA SER A 91 -4.92 -0.37 12.38
C SER A 91 -4.23 -0.83 13.69
N LYS A 92 -3.37 -1.87 13.65
CA LYS A 92 -2.55 -2.26 14.81
C LYS A 92 -1.50 -1.22 15.15
N GLU A 93 -0.83 -0.68 14.14
CA GLU A 93 0.17 0.39 14.24
C GLU A 93 -0.48 1.69 14.71
N PHE A 94 -1.70 1.97 14.25
CA PHE A 94 -2.53 3.09 14.72
C PHE A 94 -2.84 2.98 16.21
N ILE A 95 -3.32 1.82 16.67
CA ILE A 95 -3.62 1.56 18.09
C ILE A 95 -2.36 1.65 18.96
N LYS A 96 -1.22 1.14 18.49
CA LYS A 96 0.09 1.23 19.16
C LYS A 96 0.68 2.64 19.13
N GLN A 97 0.09 3.57 18.40
CA GLN A 97 0.58 4.95 18.20
C GLN A 97 2.01 5.00 17.63
N SER A 98 2.36 4.05 16.75
CA SER A 98 3.68 4.01 16.12
C SER A 98 3.87 5.06 15.01
N GLY A 99 2.78 5.63 14.50
CA GLY A 99 2.78 6.53 13.35
C GLY A 99 2.91 5.85 11.99
N GLN A 100 3.06 4.52 11.95
CA GLN A 100 3.33 3.77 10.71
C GLN A 100 2.04 3.15 10.13
N PHE A 101 1.08 3.98 9.82
CA PHE A 101 -0.19 3.62 9.19
C PHE A 101 -0.48 4.56 8.02
N THR A 102 -1.29 4.11 7.06
CA THR A 102 -1.54 4.87 5.83
C THR A 102 -3.00 4.88 5.43
N VAL A 103 -3.37 5.89 4.62
CA VAL A 103 -4.58 5.94 3.81
C VAL A 103 -4.18 5.60 2.38
N ASN A 104 -4.79 4.57 1.79
CA ASN A 104 -4.45 4.11 0.45
C ASN A 104 -5.65 4.30 -0.49
N ILE A 105 -5.44 4.99 -1.61
CA ILE A 105 -6.46 5.21 -2.64
C ILE A 105 -5.85 4.87 -3.99
N ALA A 106 -6.46 3.93 -4.73
CA ALA A 106 -6.06 3.58 -6.07
C ALA A 106 -7.23 3.66 -7.04
N ARG A 107 -6.97 3.97 -8.31
CA ARG A 107 -7.87 3.73 -9.42
C ARG A 107 -7.36 2.55 -10.22
N VAL A 108 -8.25 1.59 -10.47
CA VAL A 108 -7.97 0.39 -11.26
C VAL A 108 -8.76 0.45 -12.56
N GLN A 109 -8.10 0.18 -13.68
CA GLN A 109 -8.71 0.04 -15.00
C GLN A 109 -8.42 -1.34 -15.57
N GLY A 110 -9.47 -2.08 -15.89
CA GLY A 110 -9.36 -3.51 -16.16
C GLY A 110 -9.01 -4.25 -14.86
N ASP A 111 -7.80 -4.75 -14.81
CA ASP A 111 -7.22 -5.46 -13.68
C ASP A 111 -5.90 -4.84 -13.19
N GLU A 112 -5.61 -3.59 -13.62
CA GLU A 112 -4.34 -2.92 -13.34
C GLU A 112 -4.53 -1.56 -12.67
N PRO A 113 -3.74 -1.22 -11.63
CA PRO A 113 -3.79 0.10 -11.02
C PRO A 113 -3.15 1.14 -11.96
N VAL A 114 -3.84 2.28 -12.15
CA VAL A 114 -3.42 3.35 -13.05
C VAL A 114 -3.17 4.67 -12.34
N LEU A 115 -3.64 4.80 -11.11
CA LEU A 115 -3.36 5.90 -10.19
C LEU A 115 -3.27 5.33 -8.78
N GLY A 116 -2.33 5.80 -7.99
CA GLY A 116 -2.15 5.41 -6.60
C GLY A 116 -1.72 6.58 -5.74
N VAL A 117 -2.32 6.67 -4.54
CA VAL A 117 -1.93 7.60 -3.48
C VAL A 117 -1.83 6.80 -2.18
N VAL A 118 -0.68 6.89 -1.52
CA VAL A 118 -0.43 6.40 -0.16
C VAL A 118 -0.09 7.62 0.68
N HIS A 119 -0.92 7.92 1.67
CA HIS A 119 -0.71 9.03 2.60
C HIS A 119 -0.39 8.48 3.99
N ALA A 120 0.65 8.98 4.63
CA ALA A 120 1.02 8.70 6.01
C ALA A 120 0.57 9.86 6.92
N PRO A 121 -0.61 9.80 7.55
CA PRO A 121 -1.19 10.97 8.24
C PRO A 121 -0.37 11.44 9.44
N ALA A 122 0.35 10.53 10.10
CA ALA A 122 1.15 10.85 11.28
C ALA A 122 2.43 11.65 10.96
N THR A 123 3.00 11.47 9.77
CA THR A 123 4.20 12.20 9.31
C THR A 123 3.86 13.34 8.36
N GLY A 124 2.68 13.31 7.75
CA GLY A 124 2.24 14.27 6.75
C GLY A 124 2.82 13.99 5.35
N GLU A 125 3.42 12.83 5.15
CA GLU A 125 4.04 12.43 3.87
C GLU A 125 3.03 11.75 2.94
N TYR A 126 3.29 11.89 1.63
CA TYR A 126 2.52 11.23 0.59
C TYR A 126 3.46 10.59 -0.42
N TYR A 127 3.06 9.44 -0.92
CA TYR A 127 3.60 8.81 -2.13
C TYR A 127 2.48 8.70 -3.14
N TYR A 128 2.74 9.10 -4.38
CA TYR A 128 1.69 9.08 -5.38
C TYR A 128 2.26 8.88 -6.79
N ALA A 129 1.45 8.29 -7.64
CA ALA A 129 1.78 8.09 -9.04
C ALA A 129 0.53 8.04 -9.91
N ALA A 130 0.70 8.40 -11.15
CA ALA A 130 -0.23 8.06 -12.22
C ALA A 130 0.57 7.46 -13.37
N ARG A 131 0.05 6.39 -13.96
CA ARG A 131 0.73 5.69 -15.06
C ARG A 131 1.04 6.63 -16.22
N GLY A 132 2.34 6.76 -16.53
CA GLY A 132 2.85 7.62 -17.58
C GLY A 132 3.19 9.06 -17.17
N ASP A 133 2.94 9.44 -15.91
CA ASP A 133 3.22 10.79 -15.41
C ASP A 133 4.35 10.84 -14.36
N GLY A 134 4.90 9.67 -13.95
CA GLY A 134 5.94 9.56 -12.93
C GLY A 134 5.41 9.21 -11.54
N ALA A 135 6.33 8.89 -10.63
CA ALA A 135 6.07 8.62 -9.22
C ALA A 135 6.75 9.69 -8.36
N PHE A 136 6.09 10.14 -7.30
CA PHE A 136 6.54 11.26 -6.50
C PHE A 136 6.28 11.04 -5.02
N ALA A 137 7.07 11.70 -4.17
CA ALA A 137 6.83 11.82 -2.74
C ALA A 137 6.66 13.30 -2.37
N ILE A 138 5.68 13.60 -1.51
CA ILE A 138 5.58 14.87 -0.79
C ILE A 138 6.12 14.63 0.61
N ARG A 139 7.15 15.34 1.00
CA ARG A 139 7.79 15.23 2.31
C ARG A 139 7.06 16.06 3.36
N ALA A 140 7.37 15.82 4.63
CA ALA A 140 6.77 16.53 5.77
C ALA A 140 6.96 18.07 5.72
N ASP A 141 8.01 18.55 5.06
CA ASP A 141 8.28 19.97 4.87
C ASP A 141 7.55 20.58 3.64
N GLY A 142 6.79 19.75 2.91
CA GLY A 142 6.05 20.12 1.71
C GLY A 142 6.88 20.09 0.42
N SER A 143 8.14 19.68 0.46
CA SER A 143 8.93 19.44 -0.75
C SER A 143 8.39 18.26 -1.54
N VAL A 144 8.56 18.29 -2.85
CA VAL A 144 8.13 17.24 -3.77
C VAL A 144 9.34 16.69 -4.49
N ASP A 145 9.56 15.38 -4.33
CA ASP A 145 10.63 14.65 -4.98
C ASP A 145 10.06 13.67 -6.00
N GLU A 146 10.63 13.60 -7.18
CA GLU A 146 10.42 12.45 -8.07
C GLU A 146 11.16 11.25 -7.49
N ILE A 147 10.48 10.11 -7.37
CA ILE A 147 11.05 8.89 -6.81
C ILE A 147 11.27 7.85 -7.89
N ILE A 148 12.39 7.15 -7.77
CA ILE A 148 12.78 6.03 -8.63
C ILE A 148 13.39 4.93 -7.77
N VAL A 149 13.20 3.69 -8.19
CA VAL A 149 13.84 2.54 -7.55
C VAL A 149 15.36 2.60 -7.66
N SER A 150 16.08 1.98 -6.73
CA SER A 150 17.53 1.83 -6.81
C SER A 150 17.92 0.48 -7.42
N PRO A 151 19.07 0.40 -8.13
CA PRO A 151 19.67 -0.88 -8.45
C PRO A 151 20.06 -1.65 -7.19
N ALA A 152 19.90 -2.98 -7.22
CA ALA A 152 20.40 -3.82 -6.13
C ALA A 152 21.94 -3.83 -6.10
N ASP A 153 22.51 -3.74 -4.91
CA ASP A 153 23.98 -3.73 -4.72
C ASP A 153 24.39 -4.81 -3.69
N PRO A 154 24.44 -6.10 -4.10
CA PRO A 154 24.92 -7.16 -3.21
C PRO A 154 26.42 -6.95 -2.87
N PRO A 155 26.85 -7.25 -1.62
CA PRO A 155 26.11 -7.93 -0.56
C PRO A 155 25.25 -7.01 0.33
N GLY A 156 25.27 -5.70 0.15
CA GLY A 156 24.60 -4.70 0.99
C GLY A 156 23.10 -4.53 0.73
N LEU A 157 22.36 -5.61 0.48
CA LEU A 157 20.92 -5.54 0.20
C LEU A 157 20.13 -4.97 1.39
N ARG A 158 19.19 -4.06 1.11
CA ARG A 158 18.26 -3.48 2.07
C ARG A 158 16.90 -4.18 1.93
N ILE A 159 16.58 -5.00 2.93
CA ILE A 159 15.36 -5.83 2.92
C ILE A 159 14.34 -5.24 3.87
N VAL A 160 13.15 -4.95 3.37
CA VAL A 160 12.06 -4.46 4.23
C VAL A 160 11.38 -5.63 4.93
N ALA A 161 11.23 -5.51 6.24
CA ALA A 161 10.49 -6.47 7.04
C ALA A 161 9.55 -5.75 8.02
N SER A 162 8.53 -6.46 8.50
CA SER A 162 7.72 -5.96 9.61
C SER A 162 8.49 -6.10 10.92
N LYS A 163 8.50 -5.07 11.73
CA LYS A 163 9.18 -5.05 13.04
C LYS A 163 8.72 -6.17 13.98
N ASP A 164 7.45 -6.52 13.90
CA ASP A 164 6.80 -7.48 14.81
C ASP A 164 6.52 -8.83 14.14
N HIS A 165 6.66 -8.96 12.82
CA HIS A 165 6.16 -10.11 12.04
C HIS A 165 6.96 -10.34 10.76
N ALA A 166 8.30 -10.40 10.85
CA ALA A 166 9.10 -10.76 9.67
C ALA A 166 8.70 -12.16 9.15
N GLY A 167 8.36 -13.06 10.08
CA GLY A 167 8.10 -14.46 9.79
C GLY A 167 9.39 -15.27 9.63
N PRO A 168 9.35 -16.57 9.94
CA PRO A 168 10.56 -17.39 9.99
C PRO A 168 11.32 -17.46 8.66
N GLN A 169 10.63 -17.38 7.53
CA GLN A 169 11.27 -17.37 6.20
C GLN A 169 12.07 -16.10 5.94
N VAL A 170 11.55 -14.94 6.35
CA VAL A 170 12.27 -13.67 6.19
C VAL A 170 13.42 -13.57 7.18
N GLU A 171 13.26 -14.08 8.40
CA GLU A 171 14.33 -14.19 9.38
C GLU A 171 15.45 -15.08 8.86
N ALA A 172 15.13 -16.28 8.34
CA ALA A 172 16.10 -17.17 7.73
C ALA A 172 16.79 -16.56 6.50
N LEU A 173 16.06 -15.77 5.71
CA LEU A 173 16.63 -15.01 4.58
C LEU A 173 17.68 -14.01 5.08
N LEU A 174 17.36 -13.21 6.09
CA LEU A 174 18.29 -12.23 6.66
C LEU A 174 19.53 -12.88 7.28
N GLU A 175 19.39 -14.04 7.91
CA GLU A 175 20.52 -14.80 8.46
C GLU A 175 21.47 -15.34 7.36
N ARG A 176 20.94 -15.68 6.19
CA ARG A 176 21.74 -16.20 5.05
C ARG A 176 22.43 -15.12 4.25
N LEU A 177 21.86 -13.94 4.19
CA LEU A 177 22.40 -12.82 3.40
C LEU A 177 23.39 -12.02 4.24
N ASP A 178 24.67 -12.40 4.17
CA ASP A 178 25.75 -11.70 4.86
C ASP A 178 25.83 -10.24 4.38
N GLY A 179 25.75 -9.32 5.33
CA GLY A 179 25.77 -7.87 5.05
C GLY A 179 24.42 -7.25 4.66
N ALA A 180 23.33 -8.02 4.60
CA ALA A 180 22.02 -7.43 4.35
C ALA A 180 21.54 -6.60 5.54
N GLU A 181 20.92 -5.46 5.23
CA GLU A 181 20.32 -4.58 6.22
C GLU A 181 18.80 -4.82 6.29
N CYS A 182 18.25 -4.94 7.51
CA CYS A 182 16.83 -5.03 7.72
C CYS A 182 16.23 -3.64 7.98
N VAL A 183 15.41 -3.15 7.05
CA VAL A 183 14.66 -1.90 7.20
C VAL A 183 13.28 -2.22 7.75
N SER A 184 12.97 -1.73 8.95
CA SER A 184 11.68 -1.99 9.60
C SER A 184 10.68 -0.87 9.36
N MET A 185 9.52 -1.23 8.80
CA MET A 185 8.43 -0.30 8.50
C MET A 185 7.07 -0.98 8.65
N GLY A 186 6.01 -0.19 8.97
CA GLY A 186 4.61 -0.63 9.00
C GLY A 186 3.87 -0.33 7.69
N SER A 187 2.68 -0.89 7.53
CA SER A 187 1.71 -0.55 6.49
C SER A 187 2.26 -0.64 5.05
N SER A 188 1.59 0.01 4.11
CA SER A 188 1.96 0.13 2.69
C SER A 188 3.24 0.96 2.47
N LEU A 189 3.75 1.67 3.51
CA LEU A 189 5.04 2.35 3.46
C LEU A 189 6.20 1.43 3.09
N LYS A 190 6.09 0.13 3.37
CA LYS A 190 7.08 -0.88 2.97
C LYS A 190 7.31 -0.94 1.46
N PHE A 191 6.24 -0.81 0.68
CA PHE A 191 6.34 -0.73 -0.78
C PHE A 191 6.90 0.61 -1.23
N CYS A 192 6.56 1.69 -0.51
CA CYS A 192 7.05 3.03 -0.81
C CYS A 192 8.57 3.15 -0.61
N LEU A 193 9.14 2.48 0.41
CA LEU A 193 10.59 2.43 0.60
C LEU A 193 11.30 1.77 -0.60
N VAL A 194 10.71 0.73 -1.19
CA VAL A 194 11.25 0.13 -2.41
C VAL A 194 11.10 1.07 -3.59
N ALA A 195 9.94 1.74 -3.71
CA ALA A 195 9.66 2.66 -4.82
C ALA A 195 10.59 3.89 -4.84
N GLU A 196 11.00 4.39 -3.67
CA GLU A 196 11.91 5.54 -3.57
C GLU A 196 13.41 5.15 -3.51
N GLY A 197 13.71 3.85 -3.65
CA GLY A 197 15.07 3.35 -3.65
C GLY A 197 15.77 3.32 -2.29
N GLU A 198 15.02 3.46 -1.19
CA GLU A 198 15.54 3.33 0.19
C GLU A 198 15.61 1.87 0.64
N ALA A 199 14.96 0.95 -0.10
CA ALA A 199 15.09 -0.48 0.07
C ALA A 199 15.11 -1.18 -1.30
N ASP A 200 15.64 -2.40 -1.33
CA ASP A 200 15.83 -3.17 -2.56
C ASP A 200 14.75 -4.25 -2.71
N PHE A 201 14.30 -4.82 -1.57
CA PHE A 201 13.42 -5.98 -1.57
C PHE A 201 12.44 -5.99 -0.39
N TYR A 202 11.19 -6.28 -0.68
CA TYR A 202 10.16 -6.53 0.33
C TYR A 202 9.40 -7.83 0.02
N PRO A 203 9.77 -8.96 0.66
CA PRO A 203 9.00 -10.20 0.60
C PRO A 203 7.79 -10.13 1.53
N ARG A 204 6.58 -10.13 0.98
CA ARG A 204 5.34 -10.19 1.74
C ARG A 204 4.74 -11.59 1.62
N LEU A 205 5.14 -12.48 2.51
CA LEU A 205 4.76 -13.89 2.51
C LEU A 205 3.47 -14.20 3.28
N VAL A 206 2.96 -13.21 4.02
CA VAL A 206 1.67 -13.29 4.75
C VAL A 206 0.59 -12.68 3.86
N PRO A 207 -0.63 -13.25 3.84
CA PRO A 207 -1.71 -12.74 3.01
C PRO A 207 -2.02 -11.26 3.28
N THR A 208 -2.38 -10.56 2.20
CA THR A 208 -2.91 -9.20 2.18
C THR A 208 -4.18 -9.19 1.35
N MET A 209 -4.86 -8.05 1.32
CA MET A 209 -6.02 -7.84 0.46
C MET A 209 -5.67 -6.91 -0.69
N GLU A 210 -6.54 -6.81 -1.69
CA GLU A 210 -6.31 -5.94 -2.85
C GLU A 210 -6.10 -4.47 -2.47
N TRP A 211 -6.81 -3.98 -1.47
CA TRP A 211 -6.70 -2.59 -1.00
C TRP A 211 -5.38 -2.26 -0.29
N ASP A 212 -4.69 -3.27 0.30
CA ASP A 212 -3.38 -3.09 0.92
C ASP A 212 -2.27 -2.83 -0.12
N THR A 213 -2.50 -3.19 -1.39
CA THR A 213 -1.44 -3.21 -2.41
C THR A 213 -1.70 -2.32 -3.62
N ALA A 214 -2.95 -2.04 -3.99
CA ALA A 214 -3.27 -1.40 -5.27
C ALA A 214 -2.61 -0.02 -5.45
N ALA A 215 -2.68 0.84 -4.44
CA ALA A 215 -2.06 2.16 -4.50
C ALA A 215 -0.54 2.07 -4.57
N ALA A 216 0.04 1.28 -3.68
CA ALA A 216 1.48 1.10 -3.59
C ALA A 216 2.07 0.41 -4.82
N GLN A 217 1.35 -0.53 -5.46
CA GLN A 217 1.78 -1.13 -6.72
C GLN A 217 1.86 -0.11 -7.84
N CYS A 218 0.85 0.76 -7.98
CA CYS A 218 0.90 1.83 -8.97
C CYS A 218 2.14 2.70 -8.80
N ILE A 219 2.45 3.07 -7.57
CA ILE A 219 3.61 3.89 -7.21
C ILE A 219 4.91 3.14 -7.53
N LEU A 220 5.07 1.91 -7.04
CA LEU A 220 6.26 1.10 -7.23
C LEU A 220 6.55 0.83 -8.71
N GLU A 221 5.55 0.40 -9.49
CA GLU A 221 5.72 0.11 -10.91
C GLU A 221 6.00 1.39 -11.73
N THR A 222 5.40 2.52 -11.34
CA THR A 222 5.67 3.80 -12.01
C THR A 222 7.08 4.32 -11.69
N ALA A 223 7.59 4.00 -10.49
CA ALA A 223 8.98 4.29 -10.10
C ALA A 223 10.01 3.32 -10.75
N GLY A 224 9.56 2.32 -11.51
CA GLY A 224 10.42 1.37 -12.22
C GLY A 224 10.56 0.00 -11.56
N GLY A 225 9.89 -0.25 -10.43
CA GLY A 225 9.94 -1.52 -9.70
C GLY A 225 8.87 -2.52 -10.11
N TYR A 226 8.79 -3.60 -9.36
CA TYR A 226 7.95 -4.77 -9.66
C TYR A 226 7.19 -5.23 -8.43
N LEU A 227 5.92 -5.64 -8.62
CA LEU A 227 5.12 -6.37 -7.63
C LEU A 227 4.58 -7.64 -8.26
N VAL A 228 5.11 -8.79 -7.84
CA VAL A 228 4.81 -10.09 -8.43
C VAL A 228 4.45 -11.13 -7.38
N ASP A 229 3.73 -12.19 -7.78
CA ASP A 229 3.55 -13.38 -6.95
C ASP A 229 4.83 -14.26 -6.94
N LEU A 230 4.84 -15.32 -6.13
CA LEU A 230 5.98 -16.24 -6.04
C LEU A 230 6.26 -17.00 -7.35
N SER A 231 5.36 -16.98 -8.33
CA SER A 231 5.60 -17.51 -9.67
C SER A 231 6.17 -16.48 -10.64
N GLY A 232 6.39 -15.24 -10.21
CA GLY A 232 6.88 -14.12 -11.01
C GLY A 232 5.80 -13.46 -11.86
N ARG A 233 4.52 -13.73 -11.61
CA ARG A 233 3.42 -13.07 -12.33
C ARG A 233 3.05 -11.77 -11.62
N ARG A 234 2.83 -10.73 -12.40
CA ARG A 234 2.34 -9.44 -11.93
C ARG A 234 1.04 -9.61 -11.15
N LEU A 235 0.90 -8.89 -10.04
CA LEU A 235 -0.33 -8.88 -9.25
C LEU A 235 -1.43 -8.13 -10.01
N LEU A 236 -2.63 -8.71 -10.06
CA LEU A 236 -3.81 -8.17 -10.73
C LEU A 236 -4.95 -7.99 -9.72
N TYR A 237 -5.92 -7.14 -10.08
CA TYR A 237 -7.01 -6.70 -9.21
C TYR A 237 -8.38 -7.16 -9.70
N ASN A 238 -9.38 -6.97 -8.86
CA ASN A 238 -10.76 -7.45 -9.06
C ASN A 238 -10.82 -8.97 -9.26
N LYS A 239 -9.96 -9.71 -8.54
CA LYS A 239 -9.94 -11.18 -8.54
C LYS A 239 -11.24 -11.73 -7.96
N ASP A 240 -11.53 -13.03 -8.15
CA ASP A 240 -12.66 -13.70 -7.51
C ASP A 240 -12.51 -13.68 -5.99
N ASP A 241 -11.33 -14.04 -5.48
CA ASP A 241 -10.92 -13.80 -4.10
C ASP A 241 -10.11 -12.50 -4.03
N LEU A 242 -10.55 -11.55 -3.22
CA LEU A 242 -9.87 -10.28 -3.00
C LEU A 242 -8.56 -10.43 -2.22
N ARG A 243 -8.30 -11.61 -1.67
CA ARG A 243 -7.04 -11.93 -1.01
C ARG A 243 -5.91 -12.05 -2.02
N ASN A 244 -4.81 -11.41 -1.71
CA ASN A 244 -3.58 -11.54 -2.48
C ASN A 244 -2.84 -12.83 -2.13
N PRO A 245 -2.14 -13.45 -3.08
CA PRO A 245 -1.11 -14.44 -2.78
C PRO A 245 0.05 -13.78 -2.04
N SER A 246 1.03 -14.57 -1.61
CA SER A 246 2.34 -14.02 -1.23
C SER A 246 2.93 -13.24 -2.39
N VAL A 247 3.51 -12.08 -2.10
CA VAL A 247 4.05 -11.18 -3.13
C VAL A 247 5.47 -10.75 -2.81
N LEU A 248 6.20 -10.42 -3.86
CA LEU A 248 7.56 -9.88 -3.84
C LEU A 248 7.54 -8.50 -4.48
N ALA A 249 7.98 -7.49 -3.73
CA ALA A 249 8.21 -6.15 -4.24
C ALA A 249 9.71 -5.89 -4.33
N TYR A 250 10.21 -5.43 -5.47
CA TYR A 250 11.61 -5.16 -5.67
C TYR A 250 11.84 -4.07 -6.72
N GLY A 251 12.98 -3.40 -6.63
CA GLY A 251 13.33 -2.30 -7.51
C GLY A 251 14.02 -2.74 -8.79
N ASP A 252 14.89 -3.76 -8.72
CA ASP A 252 15.77 -4.17 -9.81
C ASP A 252 15.49 -5.63 -10.20
N ASP A 253 15.30 -5.91 -11.47
CA ASP A 253 15.04 -7.24 -12.02
C ASP A 253 16.31 -7.99 -12.47
N SER A 254 17.51 -7.43 -12.22
CA SER A 254 18.79 -8.09 -12.52
C SER A 254 19.08 -9.29 -11.62
N MET A 255 18.37 -9.42 -10.49
CA MET A 255 18.51 -10.52 -9.54
C MET A 255 17.30 -11.48 -9.60
N ASP A 256 17.52 -12.76 -9.32
CA ASP A 256 16.44 -13.71 -9.05
C ASP A 256 16.02 -13.62 -7.56
N TRP A 257 15.14 -12.67 -7.27
CA TRP A 257 14.64 -12.43 -5.92
C TRP A 257 13.86 -13.62 -5.32
N ARG A 258 13.30 -14.49 -6.17
CA ARG A 258 12.57 -15.69 -5.74
C ARG A 258 13.54 -16.75 -5.23
N ALA A 259 14.67 -16.93 -5.91
CA ALA A 259 15.71 -17.86 -5.47
C ALA A 259 16.25 -17.53 -4.08
N LEU A 260 16.18 -16.25 -3.66
CA LEU A 260 16.56 -15.86 -2.30
C LEU A 260 15.66 -16.46 -1.21
N LEU A 261 14.44 -16.88 -1.56
CA LEU A 261 13.49 -17.47 -0.60
C LEU A 261 13.52 -18.99 -0.56
N GLU A 262 14.19 -19.64 -1.53
CA GLU A 262 14.33 -21.08 -1.58
C GLU A 262 15.40 -21.52 -0.55
N GLU A 263 15.08 -22.54 0.23
CA GLU A 263 16.06 -23.22 1.11
C GLU A 263 16.89 -24.16 0.23
N ASP A 264 18.22 -24.19 0.43
CA ASP A 264 19.12 -25.16 -0.20
C ASP A 264 18.84 -26.61 0.25
#